data_c93d39e776465c3d9e94becd6715949b
#
_entry.id   c93d39e776465c3d9e94becd6715949b
#
_cell.length_a   1.000
_cell.length_b   1.000
_cell.length_c   1.000
_cell.angle_alpha   90.00
_cell.angle_beta   90.00
_cell.angle_gamma   90.00
#
_symmetry.space_group_name_H-M   'P 1'
#
loop_
_entity.id
_entity.type
_entity.pdbx_description
1 polymer ?
#
loop_
_entity_poly.entity_id
_entity_poly.type
_entity_poly.pdbx_seq_one_letter_code
_entity_poly.pdbx_strand_id
1 'polypeptide(L)'
;EGAGSGFDLGHQGLQLTMRMADGRLPDHPLRLQIWNQMGCDSHAAVKARVVQQDFGTADFAALAPLVVEAAAKNCPGAEEIVQGSAAALSRCISTVAQQLSLRSPLVVCHGGAVTHLQGFRTAVQQAIHQSIPEARWGKAKGDACDGALLMAEALTLRPR
;
A
#
# COMPACT_ATOMS: atom_id res chain seq x y z
N GLU A 1 -2.46 -3.83 11.18
CA GLU A 1 -1.61 -2.77 10.65
C GLU A 1 -1.83 -2.66 9.14
N GLY A 2 -2.18 -1.48 8.64
CA GLY A 2 -2.56 -1.28 7.23
C GLY A 2 -1.43 -0.77 6.34
N ALA A 3 -0.21 -0.66 6.86
CA ALA A 3 0.93 -0.12 6.12
C ALA A 3 1.18 -0.89 4.81
N GLY A 4 1.34 -0.17 3.71
CA GLY A 4 1.56 -0.73 2.38
C GLY A 4 0.30 -1.25 1.68
N SER A 5 -0.89 -1.03 2.24
CA SER A 5 -2.15 -1.24 1.53
C SER A 5 -2.46 -0.09 0.56
N GLY A 6 -3.38 -0.33 -0.38
CA GLY A 6 -3.88 0.74 -1.24
C GLY A 6 -4.52 1.88 -0.44
N PHE A 7 -5.24 1.54 0.65
CA PHE A 7 -5.75 2.53 1.59
C PHE A 7 -4.64 3.39 2.18
N ASP A 8 -3.58 2.78 2.69
CA ASP A 8 -2.46 3.49 3.32
C ASP A 8 -1.78 4.45 2.34
N LEU A 9 -1.45 3.98 1.13
CA LEU A 9 -0.85 4.81 0.09
C LEU A 9 -1.74 6.01 -0.27
N GLY A 10 -3.02 5.78 -0.49
CA GLY A 10 -3.97 6.83 -0.86
C GLY A 10 -4.24 7.82 0.28
N HIS A 11 -4.37 7.32 1.51
CA HIS A 11 -4.58 8.16 2.70
C HIS A 11 -3.36 9.09 2.95
N GLN A 12 -2.14 8.55 2.89
CA GLN A 12 -0.92 9.34 2.99
C GLN A 12 -0.79 10.34 1.84
N GLY A 13 -1.16 9.93 0.60
CA GLY A 13 -1.20 10.81 -0.55
C GLY A 13 -2.16 11.99 -0.36
N LEU A 14 -3.36 11.73 0.16
CA LEU A 14 -4.30 12.80 0.46
C LEU A 14 -3.73 13.76 1.53
N GLN A 15 -3.16 13.23 2.61
CA GLN A 15 -2.50 14.05 3.63
C GLN A 15 -1.35 14.89 3.06
N LEU A 16 -0.58 14.35 2.10
CA LEU A 16 0.47 15.08 1.39
C LEU A 16 -0.12 16.28 0.64
N THR A 17 -1.22 16.06 -0.10
CA THR A 17 -1.87 17.15 -0.87
C THR A 17 -2.47 18.24 0.03
N MET A 18 -2.95 17.88 1.23
CA MET A 18 -3.44 18.87 2.21
C MET A 18 -2.30 19.75 2.74
N ARG A 19 -1.10 19.17 2.94
CA ARG A 19 0.10 19.94 3.34
C ARG A 19 0.62 20.84 2.22
N MET A 20 0.42 20.47 0.95
CA MET A 20 0.69 21.34 -0.18
C MET A 20 -0.31 22.51 -0.22
N ALA A 21 -1.59 22.23 -0.01
CA ALA A 21 -2.65 23.23 -0.07
C ALA A 21 -2.57 24.31 1.02
N ASP A 22 -2.05 23.97 2.19
CA ASP A 22 -1.87 24.93 3.29
C ASP A 22 -0.46 25.57 3.34
N GLY A 23 0.37 25.32 2.31
CA GLY A 23 1.68 25.95 2.15
C GLY A 23 2.80 25.35 3.00
N ARG A 24 2.56 24.23 3.73
CA ARG A 24 3.62 23.53 4.48
C ARG A 24 4.61 22.79 3.57
N LEU A 25 4.21 22.49 2.35
CA LEU A 25 5.04 21.86 1.33
C LEU A 25 4.87 22.59 -0.01
N PRO A 26 5.88 22.53 -0.90
CA PRO A 26 5.75 23.02 -2.26
C PRO A 26 4.57 22.35 -2.99
N ASP A 27 3.86 23.12 -3.79
CA ASP A 27 2.75 22.60 -4.59
C ASP A 27 3.25 21.65 -5.70
N HIS A 28 2.44 20.63 -6.01
CA HIS A 28 2.74 19.66 -7.04
C HIS A 28 1.45 19.25 -7.78
N PRO A 29 1.49 18.93 -9.08
CA PRO A 29 0.32 18.47 -9.85
C PRO A 29 -0.48 17.34 -9.20
N LEU A 30 0.15 16.49 -8.36
CA LEU A 30 -0.51 15.44 -7.59
C LEU A 30 -1.69 15.99 -6.77
N ARG A 31 -1.57 17.19 -6.22
CA ARG A 31 -2.65 17.81 -5.43
C ARG A 31 -3.93 17.93 -6.25
N LEU A 32 -3.84 18.51 -7.42
CA LEU A 32 -5.01 18.67 -8.30
C LEU A 32 -5.51 17.32 -8.82
N GLN A 33 -4.63 16.38 -9.11
CA GLN A 33 -5.02 15.04 -9.58
C GLN A 33 -5.85 14.30 -8.52
N ILE A 34 -5.40 14.29 -7.27
CA ILE A 34 -6.13 13.66 -6.15
C ILE A 34 -7.46 14.37 -5.91
N TRP A 35 -7.46 15.70 -5.85
CA TRP A 35 -8.68 16.47 -5.59
C TRP A 35 -9.72 16.28 -6.71
N ASN A 36 -9.30 16.29 -7.97
CA ASN A 36 -10.19 16.01 -9.11
C ASN A 36 -10.75 14.59 -9.05
N GLN A 37 -9.93 13.58 -8.69
CA GLN A 37 -10.41 12.20 -8.50
C GLN A 37 -11.50 12.12 -7.42
N MET A 38 -11.43 12.97 -6.39
CA MET A 38 -12.41 13.06 -5.32
C MET A 38 -13.63 13.95 -5.67
N GLY A 39 -13.62 14.62 -6.84
CA GLY A 39 -14.63 15.61 -7.22
C GLY A 39 -14.56 16.89 -6.38
N CYS A 40 -13.37 17.27 -5.89
CA CYS A 40 -13.17 18.42 -5.02
C CYS A 40 -12.31 19.49 -5.72
N ASP A 41 -12.65 20.75 -5.50
CA ASP A 41 -11.96 21.92 -6.05
C ASP A 41 -11.24 22.79 -5.00
N SER A 42 -11.46 22.50 -3.74
CA SER A 42 -10.96 23.30 -2.62
C SER A 42 -10.60 22.48 -1.40
N HIS A 43 -9.72 23.02 -0.55
CA HIS A 43 -9.35 22.44 0.74
C HIS A 43 -10.57 22.15 1.63
N ALA A 44 -11.57 23.04 1.63
CA ALA A 44 -12.81 22.86 2.37
C ALA A 44 -13.65 21.71 1.81
N ALA A 45 -13.73 21.58 0.48
CA ALA A 45 -14.47 20.50 -0.18
C ALA A 45 -13.85 19.14 0.13
N VAL A 46 -12.51 19.01 0.13
CA VAL A 46 -11.82 17.78 0.52
C VAL A 46 -12.15 17.38 1.96
N LYS A 47 -12.09 18.33 2.91
CA LYS A 47 -12.45 18.07 4.31
C LYS A 47 -13.89 17.62 4.47
N ALA A 48 -14.81 18.25 3.74
CA ALA A 48 -16.21 17.87 3.75
C ALA A 48 -16.43 16.47 3.14
N ARG A 49 -15.69 16.12 2.08
CA ARG A 49 -15.82 14.83 1.38
C ARG A 49 -15.39 13.65 2.24
N VAL A 50 -14.26 13.76 2.94
CA VAL A 50 -13.69 12.63 3.72
C VAL A 50 -14.52 12.26 4.96
N VAL A 51 -15.43 13.12 5.42
CA VAL A 51 -16.28 12.83 6.57
C VAL A 51 -17.68 12.34 6.16
N GLN A 52 -17.97 12.22 4.87
CA GLN A 52 -19.21 11.65 4.38
C GLN A 52 -19.28 10.15 4.65
N GLN A 53 -20.47 9.64 4.94
CA GLN A 53 -20.65 8.22 5.27
C GLN A 53 -20.31 7.25 4.12
N ASP A 54 -20.44 7.73 2.88
CA ASP A 54 -20.12 6.98 1.67
C ASP A 54 -18.64 7.04 1.26
N PHE A 55 -17.79 7.81 1.97
CA PHE A 55 -16.35 7.87 1.74
C PHE A 55 -15.61 6.94 2.70
N GLY A 56 -14.98 5.92 2.17
CA GLY A 56 -14.37 4.87 2.98
C GLY A 56 -13.04 4.34 2.45
N THR A 57 -12.69 3.16 2.90
CA THR A 57 -11.39 2.50 2.59
C THR A 57 -11.14 2.35 1.09
N ALA A 58 -12.19 2.05 0.30
CA ALA A 58 -12.07 1.88 -1.14
C ALA A 58 -11.77 3.21 -1.85
N ASP A 59 -12.36 4.32 -1.38
CA ASP A 59 -12.13 5.65 -1.95
C ASP A 59 -10.69 6.10 -1.72
N PHE A 60 -10.16 5.89 -0.51
CA PHE A 60 -8.74 6.13 -0.27
C PHE A 60 -7.86 5.23 -1.15
N ALA A 61 -8.16 3.95 -1.26
CA ALA A 61 -7.38 3.03 -2.08
C ALA A 61 -7.37 3.42 -3.57
N ALA A 62 -8.44 4.04 -4.07
CA ALA A 62 -8.54 4.55 -5.44
C ALA A 62 -7.56 5.71 -5.73
N LEU A 63 -7.01 6.37 -4.71
CA LEU A 63 -6.00 7.42 -4.85
C LEU A 63 -4.57 6.87 -4.97
N ALA A 64 -4.32 5.63 -4.55
CA ALA A 64 -2.99 5.04 -4.53
C ALA A 64 -2.27 5.04 -5.89
N PRO A 65 -2.93 4.77 -7.04
CA PRO A 65 -2.28 4.84 -8.34
C PRO A 65 -1.66 6.21 -8.63
N LEU A 66 -2.35 7.31 -8.27
CA LEU A 66 -1.87 8.68 -8.47
C LEU A 66 -0.60 8.96 -7.64
N VAL A 67 -0.53 8.43 -6.42
CA VAL A 67 0.64 8.56 -5.55
C VAL A 67 1.84 7.83 -6.14
N VAL A 68 1.65 6.59 -6.58
CA VAL A 68 2.73 5.78 -7.18
C VAL A 68 3.20 6.39 -8.50
N GLU A 69 2.28 6.93 -9.31
CA GLU A 69 2.63 7.63 -10.55
C GLU A 69 3.40 8.92 -10.27
N ALA A 70 3.00 9.69 -9.27
CA ALA A 70 3.71 10.92 -8.88
C ALA A 70 5.13 10.61 -8.35
N ALA A 71 5.30 9.54 -7.59
CA ALA A 71 6.61 9.06 -7.16
C ALA A 71 7.51 8.73 -8.37
N ALA A 72 6.98 8.03 -9.37
CA ALA A 72 7.71 7.73 -10.61
C ALA A 72 8.07 8.98 -11.43
N LYS A 73 7.41 10.11 -11.18
CA LYS A 73 7.68 11.43 -11.78
C LYS A 73 8.49 12.36 -10.85
N ASN A 74 9.20 11.79 -9.89
CA ASN A 74 10.08 12.51 -8.95
C ASN A 74 9.34 13.53 -8.06
N CYS A 75 8.14 13.23 -7.59
CA CYS A 75 7.50 13.96 -6.51
C CYS A 75 8.07 13.49 -5.16
N PRO A 76 8.90 14.29 -4.46
CA PRO A 76 9.64 13.79 -3.29
C PRO A 76 8.74 13.23 -2.19
N GLY A 77 7.65 13.93 -1.86
CA GLY A 77 6.71 13.45 -0.84
C GLY A 77 5.97 12.16 -1.23
N ALA A 78 5.72 11.94 -2.53
CA ALA A 78 5.13 10.70 -3.02
C ALA A 78 6.16 9.55 -3.02
N GLU A 79 7.42 9.84 -3.33
CA GLU A 79 8.52 8.88 -3.20
C GLU A 79 8.69 8.43 -1.75
N GLU A 80 8.69 9.35 -0.79
CA GLU A 80 8.75 9.03 0.64
C GLU A 80 7.60 8.10 1.07
N ILE A 81 6.38 8.35 0.60
CA ILE A 81 5.22 7.49 0.89
C ILE A 81 5.46 6.08 0.35
N VAL A 82 5.83 5.95 -0.92
CA VAL A 82 6.04 4.64 -1.57
C VAL A 82 7.17 3.87 -0.89
N GLN A 83 8.32 4.51 -0.63
CA GLN A 83 9.46 3.89 0.02
C GLN A 83 9.18 3.54 1.50
N GLY A 84 8.51 4.44 2.23
CA GLY A 84 8.13 4.21 3.63
C GLY A 84 7.17 3.03 3.79
N SER A 85 6.16 2.94 2.93
CA SER A 85 5.20 1.81 2.92
C SER A 85 5.87 0.50 2.50
N ALA A 86 6.77 0.52 1.52
CA ALA A 86 7.55 -0.65 1.12
C ALA A 86 8.48 -1.14 2.25
N ALA A 87 9.16 -0.22 2.93
CA ALA A 87 10.01 -0.53 4.08
C ALA A 87 9.21 -1.10 5.26
N ALA A 88 7.97 -0.61 5.50
CA ALA A 88 7.10 -1.16 6.53
C ALA A 88 6.73 -2.62 6.25
N LEU A 89 6.36 -2.95 5.02
CA LEU A 89 6.10 -4.35 4.60
C LEU A 89 7.36 -5.22 4.74
N SER A 90 8.52 -4.71 4.31
CA SER A 90 9.79 -5.42 4.45
C SER A 90 10.11 -5.74 5.91
N ARG A 91 9.90 -4.80 6.84
CA ARG A 91 10.07 -5.05 8.29
C ARG A 91 9.16 -6.15 8.80
N CYS A 92 7.88 -6.15 8.42
CA CYS A 92 6.94 -7.21 8.81
C CYS A 92 7.42 -8.58 8.33
N ILE A 93 7.82 -8.69 7.07
CA ILE A 93 8.31 -9.94 6.47
C ILE A 93 9.61 -10.39 7.15
N SER A 94 10.54 -9.48 7.40
CA SER A 94 11.81 -9.77 8.09
C SER A 94 11.57 -10.28 9.51
N THR A 95 10.64 -9.67 10.25
CA THR A 95 10.29 -10.11 11.60
C THR A 95 9.75 -11.55 11.59
N VAL A 96 8.83 -11.85 10.68
CA VAL A 96 8.26 -13.21 10.54
C VAL A 96 9.34 -14.22 10.13
N ALA A 97 10.20 -13.86 9.17
CA ALA A 97 11.29 -14.73 8.74
C ALA A 97 12.26 -15.05 9.89
N GLN A 98 12.60 -14.05 10.71
CA GLN A 98 13.44 -14.23 11.89
C GLN A 98 12.78 -15.13 12.94
N GLN A 99 11.51 -14.89 13.28
CA GLN A 99 10.77 -15.70 14.26
C GLN A 99 10.67 -17.17 13.84
N LEU A 100 10.54 -17.43 12.53
CA LEU A 100 10.47 -18.77 11.98
C LEU A 100 11.85 -19.35 11.60
N SER A 101 12.94 -18.65 11.86
CA SER A 101 14.33 -19.04 11.52
C SER A 101 14.51 -19.36 10.03
N LEU A 102 13.79 -18.64 9.14
CA LEU A 102 13.85 -18.82 7.70
C LEU A 102 15.00 -17.98 7.10
N ARG A 103 16.06 -18.62 6.63
CA ARG A 103 17.18 -17.93 5.95
C ARG A 103 16.81 -17.50 4.52
N SER A 104 16.09 -18.34 3.80
CA SER A 104 15.66 -18.10 2.42
C SER A 104 14.13 -18.25 2.29
N PRO A 105 13.34 -17.30 2.85
CA PRO A 105 11.89 -17.39 2.82
C PRO A 105 11.35 -17.30 1.40
N LEU A 106 10.27 -18.06 1.11
CA LEU A 106 9.48 -17.87 -0.09
C LEU A 106 8.45 -16.77 0.18
N VAL A 107 8.60 -15.62 -0.49
CA VAL A 107 7.69 -14.49 -0.37
C VAL A 107 6.69 -14.50 -1.51
N VAL A 108 5.42 -14.47 -1.18
CA VAL A 108 4.31 -14.36 -2.15
C VAL A 108 3.58 -13.06 -1.88
N CYS A 109 3.57 -12.16 -2.86
CA CYS A 109 2.84 -10.90 -2.79
C CYS A 109 1.41 -11.10 -3.30
N HIS A 110 0.44 -10.71 -2.47
CA HIS A 110 -0.98 -10.73 -2.81
C HIS A 110 -1.66 -9.43 -2.34
N GLY A 111 -2.71 -9.00 -3.05
CA GLY A 111 -3.44 -7.77 -2.73
C GLY A 111 -3.31 -6.70 -3.81
N GLY A 112 -4.32 -5.82 -3.91
CA GLY A 112 -4.49 -4.88 -5.03
C GLY A 112 -3.28 -3.97 -5.28
N ALA A 113 -2.68 -3.38 -4.24
CA ALA A 113 -1.55 -2.48 -4.40
C ALA A 113 -0.34 -3.16 -5.05
N VAL A 114 0.11 -4.29 -4.51
CA VAL A 114 1.28 -5.01 -5.05
C VAL A 114 0.98 -5.73 -6.36
N THR A 115 -0.29 -6.02 -6.67
CA THR A 115 -0.68 -6.68 -7.91
C THR A 115 -0.79 -5.69 -9.06
N HIS A 116 -1.37 -4.52 -8.83
CA HIS A 116 -1.74 -3.58 -9.89
C HIS A 116 -0.80 -2.36 -10.00
N LEU A 117 -0.06 -2.02 -8.94
CA LEU A 117 0.83 -0.87 -8.93
C LEU A 117 2.29 -1.34 -9.08
N GLN A 118 2.75 -1.42 -10.33
CA GLN A 118 4.10 -1.94 -10.65
C GLN A 118 5.23 -1.18 -9.93
N GLY A 119 5.15 0.15 -9.84
CA GLY A 119 6.14 0.96 -9.13
C GLY A 119 6.22 0.60 -7.65
N PHE A 120 5.07 0.39 -6.99
CA PHE A 120 5.02 -0.04 -5.60
C PHE A 120 5.54 -1.46 -5.41
N ARG A 121 5.16 -2.39 -6.29
CA ARG A 121 5.70 -3.77 -6.30
C ARG A 121 7.22 -3.76 -6.36
N THR A 122 7.81 -2.97 -7.24
CA THR A 122 9.26 -2.85 -7.39
C THR A 122 9.91 -2.32 -6.11
N ALA A 123 9.34 -1.28 -5.50
CA ALA A 123 9.84 -0.75 -4.22
C ALA A 123 9.79 -1.79 -3.09
N VAL A 124 8.70 -2.54 -2.97
CA VAL A 124 8.57 -3.64 -1.99
C VAL A 124 9.61 -4.72 -2.23
N GLN A 125 9.82 -5.13 -3.49
CA GLN A 125 10.83 -6.13 -3.83
C GLN A 125 12.24 -5.68 -3.47
N GLN A 126 12.57 -4.43 -3.76
CA GLN A 126 13.87 -3.84 -3.41
C GLN A 126 14.07 -3.80 -1.89
N ALA A 127 13.07 -3.32 -1.14
CA ALA A 127 13.14 -3.24 0.32
C ALA A 127 13.32 -4.62 0.98
N ILE A 128 12.63 -5.64 0.47
CA ILE A 128 12.78 -7.02 0.96
C ILE A 128 14.15 -7.58 0.60
N HIS A 129 14.64 -7.37 -0.62
CA HIS A 129 15.96 -7.84 -1.02
C HIS A 129 17.08 -7.22 -0.18
N GLN A 130 16.95 -5.94 0.18
CA GLN A 130 17.89 -5.28 1.09
C GLN A 130 17.91 -5.90 2.50
N SER A 131 16.74 -6.30 3.01
CA SER A 131 16.59 -6.85 4.37
C SER A 131 16.86 -8.36 4.43
N ILE A 132 16.52 -9.08 3.38
CA ILE A 132 16.66 -10.54 3.26
C ILE A 132 17.15 -10.85 1.83
N PRO A 133 18.48 -10.77 1.58
CA PRO A 133 19.03 -10.98 0.24
C PRO A 133 18.70 -12.35 -0.38
N GLU A 134 18.53 -13.38 0.46
CA GLU A 134 18.23 -14.74 0.04
C GLU A 134 16.70 -15.01 -0.13
N ALA A 135 15.84 -13.99 0.03
CA ALA A 135 14.40 -14.15 -0.16
C ALA A 135 14.08 -14.59 -1.60
N ARG A 136 13.22 -15.58 -1.74
CA ARG A 136 12.75 -16.08 -3.03
C ARG A 136 11.35 -15.61 -3.31
N TRP A 137 11.04 -15.35 -4.57
CA TRP A 137 9.73 -14.88 -4.99
C TRP A 137 8.88 -16.02 -5.55
N GLY A 138 7.65 -16.12 -5.07
CA GLY A 138 6.67 -17.10 -5.54
C GLY A 138 5.45 -16.45 -6.19
N LYS A 139 4.70 -17.27 -6.91
CA LYS A 139 3.35 -16.91 -7.39
C LYS A 139 2.32 -17.43 -6.42
N ALA A 140 1.25 -16.67 -6.17
CA ALA A 140 0.09 -17.14 -5.45
C ALA A 140 -0.53 -18.34 -6.19
N LYS A 141 -0.91 -19.39 -5.46
CA LYS A 141 -1.58 -20.57 -6.01
C LYS A 141 -3.11 -20.41 -6.03
N GLY A 142 -3.61 -19.41 -5.34
CA GLY A 142 -5.02 -19.07 -5.23
C GLY A 142 -5.16 -17.67 -4.62
N ASP A 143 -6.38 -17.26 -4.37
CA ASP A 143 -6.69 -16.01 -3.71
C ASP A 143 -6.92 -16.17 -2.19
N ALA A 144 -7.34 -15.10 -1.51
CA ALA A 144 -7.61 -15.14 -0.08
C ALA A 144 -8.80 -16.04 0.28
N CYS A 145 -9.78 -16.20 -0.63
CA CYS A 145 -10.93 -17.07 -0.43
C CYS A 145 -10.52 -18.54 -0.50
N ASP A 146 -9.66 -18.88 -1.48
CA ASP A 146 -9.10 -20.24 -1.59
C ASP A 146 -8.34 -20.62 -0.31
N GLY A 147 -7.53 -19.70 0.20
CA GLY A 147 -6.79 -19.87 1.46
C GLY A 147 -7.72 -20.07 2.67
N ALA A 148 -8.79 -19.28 2.77
CA ALA A 148 -9.77 -19.38 3.85
C ALA A 148 -10.52 -20.72 3.81
N LEU A 149 -10.90 -21.20 2.63
CA LEU A 149 -11.54 -22.50 2.45
C LEU A 149 -10.63 -23.64 2.89
N LEU A 150 -9.37 -23.65 2.46
CA LEU A 150 -8.38 -24.64 2.88
C LEU A 150 -8.18 -24.65 4.41
N MET A 151 -8.15 -23.49 5.04
CA MET A 151 -8.07 -23.39 6.50
C MET A 151 -9.33 -23.94 7.19
N ALA A 152 -10.52 -23.67 6.67
CA ALA A 152 -11.77 -24.18 7.20
C ALA A 152 -11.85 -25.72 7.09
N GLU A 153 -11.46 -26.29 5.95
CA GLU A 153 -11.37 -27.74 5.75
C GLU A 153 -10.40 -28.38 6.76
N ALA A 154 -9.21 -27.79 6.95
CA ALA A 154 -8.23 -28.30 7.91
C ALA A 154 -8.72 -28.29 9.36
N LEU A 155 -9.60 -27.35 9.72
CA LEU A 155 -10.23 -27.29 11.05
C LEU A 155 -11.30 -28.35 11.24
N THR A 156 -12.06 -28.71 10.17
CA THR A 156 -13.10 -29.75 10.25
C THR A 156 -12.52 -31.14 10.29
N LEU A 157 -11.31 -31.35 9.75
CA LEU A 157 -10.62 -32.65 9.72
C LEU A 157 -9.77 -32.93 10.98
N ARG A 158 -9.64 -31.99 11.91
CA ARG A 158 -8.98 -32.26 13.19
C ARG A 158 -9.89 -33.06 14.10
N PRO A 159 -9.52 -34.29 14.49
CA PRO A 159 -10.28 -35.05 15.48
C PRO A 159 -10.27 -34.24 16.80
N ARG A 160 -11.44 -34.26 17.49
CA ARG A 160 -11.60 -33.66 18.83
C ARG A 160 -10.81 -34.44 19.86
#